data_b31eb7b91e60763ac0f66f4569bae204
#
_entry.id   b31eb7b91e60763ac0f66f4569bae204
#
_cell.length_a   1.000
_cell.length_b   1.000
_cell.length_c   1.000
_cell.angle_alpha   90.00
_cell.angle_beta   90.00
_cell.angle_gamma   90.00
#
_symmetry.space_group_name_H-M   'P 1'
#
loop_
_entity.id
_entity.type
_entity.pdbx_description
1 polymer ?
#
loop_
_entity_poly.entity_id
_entity_poly.type
_entity_poly.pdbx_seq_one_letter_code
_entity_poly.pdbx_strand_id
1 'polypeptide(L)'
;MKRSKLSLLLIIPLTLVLLLTSCNTSKRTKVTVAEVTHSVFYAPQYVAIEAGFFEEEGIDIDLILTQGADKTMAALLSDEAQVGFMGPESSIYVYNQGSKDYAINFAQVTKRDGNFLLSRENIDNFSFDQLSGRVVIGGRKGGMPEMTLEYVLKTKGLTLGEDTANGQTNVRTDIQFAAMGGAFIGGEGDFVTLFEPTATQLEQAGEGYIVASMGQVSGEIPYTAYASLSSYLEAHPDTIQKFTNAVYKGQQYVATHSAQEIAKIIAPQFKEISEAELVTVIQRYKDNDTWCTEPLLKEESLNHLMDVMEMAGELEKRPPYSELITTVFAENAVK
;
A
#
# COMPACT_ATOMS: atom_id res chain seq x y z
N MET A 1 -80.84 -19.78 -54.35
CA MET A 1 -79.78 -20.72 -54.07
C MET A 1 -78.41 -20.05 -54.23
N LYS A 2 -77.81 -19.54 -53.15
CA LYS A 2 -76.41 -19.08 -53.16
C LYS A 2 -75.73 -19.52 -51.85
N ARG A 3 -74.77 -20.45 -51.96
CA ARG A 3 -73.99 -20.97 -50.87
C ARG A 3 -72.94 -19.94 -50.50
N SER A 4 -72.92 -19.41 -49.22
CA SER A 4 -71.91 -18.60 -48.70
C SER A 4 -70.78 -19.52 -48.12
N LYS A 5 -69.58 -19.32 -48.59
CA LYS A 5 -68.38 -19.97 -48.05
C LYS A 5 -67.94 -19.23 -46.80
N LEU A 6 -68.00 -19.90 -45.68
CA LEU A 6 -67.44 -19.46 -44.40
C LEU A 6 -65.95 -19.68 -44.39
N SER A 7 -65.21 -18.58 -44.50
CA SER A 7 -63.73 -18.65 -44.35
C SER A 7 -63.37 -18.62 -42.87
N LEU A 8 -62.80 -19.74 -42.38
CA LEU A 8 -62.28 -19.89 -41.03
C LEU A 8 -60.95 -19.20 -40.96
N LEU A 9 -60.89 -18.00 -40.34
CA LEU A 9 -59.60 -17.33 -40.01
C LEU A 9 -58.94 -17.99 -38.77
N LEU A 10 -57.83 -18.68 -38.99
CA LEU A 10 -57.01 -19.28 -37.96
C LEU A 10 -56.20 -18.13 -37.30
N ILE A 11 -56.57 -17.72 -36.11
CA ILE A 11 -55.81 -16.77 -35.28
C ILE A 11 -54.74 -17.59 -34.53
N ILE A 12 -53.50 -17.44 -34.96
CA ILE A 12 -52.35 -17.98 -34.24
C ILE A 12 -52.01 -16.97 -33.11
N PRO A 13 -52.08 -17.33 -31.82
CA PRO A 13 -51.59 -16.45 -30.77
C PRO A 13 -50.05 -16.44 -30.79
N LEU A 14 -49.47 -15.31 -31.19
CA LEU A 14 -48.05 -15.01 -31.06
C LEU A 14 -47.73 -14.83 -29.56
N THR A 15 -47.39 -15.91 -28.90
CA THR A 15 -46.85 -15.84 -27.54
C THR A 15 -45.47 -15.22 -27.59
N LEU A 16 -45.43 -13.91 -27.31
CA LEU A 16 -44.23 -13.14 -27.07
C LEU A 16 -43.60 -13.65 -25.76
N VAL A 17 -42.63 -14.57 -25.87
CA VAL A 17 -41.78 -14.98 -24.75
C VAL A 17 -40.86 -13.79 -24.44
N LEU A 18 -41.28 -12.95 -23.51
CA LEU A 18 -40.42 -12.00 -22.82
C LEU A 18 -39.42 -12.82 -22.01
N LEU A 19 -38.24 -13.03 -22.57
CA LEU A 19 -37.05 -13.41 -21.82
C LEU A 19 -36.75 -12.25 -20.85
N LEU A 20 -37.34 -12.32 -19.67
CA LEU A 20 -36.85 -11.55 -18.51
C LEU A 20 -35.47 -12.08 -18.20
N THR A 21 -34.45 -11.49 -18.82
CA THR A 21 -33.09 -11.51 -18.27
C THR A 21 -33.18 -10.73 -16.95
N SER A 22 -33.53 -11.48 -15.88
CA SER A 22 -33.35 -11.00 -14.53
C SER A 22 -31.85 -10.75 -14.37
N CYS A 23 -31.42 -9.50 -14.57
CA CYS A 23 -30.17 -9.04 -13.99
C CYS A 23 -30.34 -9.19 -12.46
N ASN A 24 -29.97 -10.35 -11.97
CA ASN A 24 -29.79 -10.56 -10.54
C ASN A 24 -28.55 -9.74 -10.16
N THR A 25 -28.76 -8.44 -9.90
CA THR A 25 -27.75 -7.62 -9.22
C THR A 25 -27.62 -8.19 -7.82
N SER A 26 -26.81 -9.25 -7.68
CA SER A 26 -26.40 -9.69 -6.35
C SER A 26 -25.81 -8.46 -5.67
N LYS A 27 -26.40 -8.08 -4.53
CA LYS A 27 -25.89 -6.96 -3.74
C LYS A 27 -24.42 -7.23 -3.44
N ARG A 28 -23.54 -6.38 -3.92
CA ARG A 28 -22.10 -6.50 -3.65
C ARG A 28 -21.86 -6.39 -2.15
N THR A 29 -20.85 -7.10 -1.68
CA THR A 29 -20.42 -7.02 -0.28
C THR A 29 -19.61 -5.74 -0.10
N LYS A 30 -20.07 -4.84 0.78
CA LYS A 30 -19.31 -3.64 1.13
C LYS A 30 -18.16 -4.03 2.06
N VAL A 31 -16.94 -3.61 1.72
CA VAL A 31 -15.72 -3.77 2.54
C VAL A 31 -15.09 -2.41 2.73
N THR A 32 -15.01 -1.97 3.99
CA THR A 32 -14.26 -0.76 4.35
C THR A 32 -12.79 -1.10 4.51
N VAL A 33 -11.95 -0.41 3.75
CA VAL A 33 -10.50 -0.54 3.78
C VAL A 33 -9.90 0.73 4.38
N ALA A 34 -9.20 0.60 5.49
CA ALA A 34 -8.44 1.68 6.10
C ALA A 34 -7.02 1.71 5.51
N GLU A 35 -6.65 2.80 4.85
CA GLU A 35 -5.30 3.00 4.30
C GLU A 35 -4.51 4.04 5.09
N VAL A 36 -3.20 3.81 5.23
CA VAL A 36 -2.29 4.69 5.98
C VAL A 36 -2.15 6.06 5.34
N THR A 37 -2.06 6.10 4.02
CA THR A 37 -1.88 7.32 3.22
C THR A 37 -2.49 7.13 1.84
N HIS A 38 -2.93 8.22 1.21
CA HIS A 38 -3.36 8.20 -0.18
C HIS A 38 -2.16 8.52 -1.07
N SER A 39 -1.53 7.49 -1.63
CA SER A 39 -0.25 7.64 -2.35
C SER A 39 -0.17 6.70 -3.54
N VAL A 40 0.46 7.17 -4.62
CA VAL A 40 0.81 6.35 -5.81
C VAL A 40 1.62 5.11 -5.44
N PHE A 41 2.25 5.09 -4.27
CA PHE A 41 2.88 3.90 -3.68
C PHE A 41 1.94 2.69 -3.61
N TYR A 42 0.64 2.93 -3.57
CA TYR A 42 -0.40 1.91 -3.52
C TYR A 42 -1.07 1.66 -4.89
N ALA A 43 -0.38 1.97 -5.99
CA ALA A 43 -0.94 1.84 -7.35
C ALA A 43 -1.66 0.51 -7.63
N PRO A 44 -1.20 -0.68 -7.20
CA PRO A 44 -1.94 -1.92 -7.40
C PRO A 44 -3.36 -1.92 -6.79
N GLN A 45 -3.55 -1.28 -5.62
CA GLN A 45 -4.86 -1.09 -5.00
C GLN A 45 -5.78 -0.23 -5.87
N TYR A 46 -5.27 0.92 -6.30
CA TYR A 46 -6.08 1.86 -7.09
C TYR A 46 -6.38 1.31 -8.49
N VAL A 47 -5.47 0.55 -9.07
CA VAL A 47 -5.75 -0.20 -10.30
C VAL A 47 -6.86 -1.22 -10.06
N ALA A 48 -6.84 -1.96 -8.96
CA ALA A 48 -7.87 -2.95 -8.65
C ALA A 48 -9.26 -2.29 -8.45
N ILE A 49 -9.29 -1.07 -7.91
CA ILE A 49 -10.52 -0.29 -7.75
C ILE A 49 -10.99 0.26 -9.09
N GLU A 50 -10.15 1.02 -9.79
CA GLU A 50 -10.55 1.79 -10.99
C GLU A 50 -10.75 0.90 -12.23
N ALA A 51 -10.06 -0.24 -12.32
CA ALA A 51 -10.30 -1.24 -13.37
C ALA A 51 -11.51 -2.14 -13.06
N GLY A 52 -12.16 -1.99 -11.91
CA GLY A 52 -13.36 -2.73 -11.54
C GLY A 52 -13.10 -4.17 -11.05
N PHE A 53 -11.87 -4.54 -10.71
CA PHE A 53 -11.56 -5.92 -10.31
C PHE A 53 -12.24 -6.32 -8.98
N PHE A 54 -12.43 -5.38 -8.06
CA PHE A 54 -13.24 -5.64 -6.86
C PHE A 54 -14.71 -5.84 -7.19
N GLU A 55 -15.25 -5.05 -8.13
CA GLU A 55 -16.63 -5.19 -8.57
C GLU A 55 -16.90 -6.52 -9.28
N GLU A 56 -15.95 -7.00 -10.10
CA GLU A 56 -16.00 -8.32 -10.72
C GLU A 56 -16.09 -9.45 -9.69
N GLU A 57 -15.39 -9.29 -8.55
CA GLU A 57 -15.44 -10.23 -7.43
C GLU A 57 -16.67 -10.03 -6.52
N GLY A 58 -17.54 -9.06 -6.84
CA GLY A 58 -18.76 -8.77 -6.07
C GLY A 58 -18.50 -8.00 -4.78
N ILE A 59 -17.45 -7.17 -4.75
CA ILE A 59 -17.07 -6.31 -3.63
C ILE A 59 -17.20 -4.85 -4.02
N ASP A 60 -17.78 -4.05 -3.13
CA ASP A 60 -17.73 -2.59 -3.16
C ASP A 60 -16.74 -2.10 -2.10
N ILE A 61 -15.70 -1.40 -2.53
CA ILE A 61 -14.67 -0.85 -1.65
C ILE A 61 -15.10 0.53 -1.14
N ASP A 62 -14.97 0.72 0.19
CA ASP A 62 -15.10 2.01 0.86
C ASP A 62 -13.74 2.35 1.50
N LEU A 63 -12.99 3.29 0.90
CA LEU A 63 -11.67 3.68 1.40
C LEU A 63 -11.81 4.74 2.50
N ILE A 64 -11.12 4.51 3.62
CA ILE A 64 -10.93 5.52 4.67
C ILE A 64 -9.45 5.80 4.88
N LEU A 65 -9.09 7.08 4.89
CA LEU A 65 -7.72 7.55 5.11
C LEU A 65 -7.46 7.79 6.59
N THR A 66 -6.51 7.07 7.19
CA THR A 66 -6.24 7.11 8.63
C THR A 66 -5.02 7.95 9.02
N GLN A 67 -4.11 8.21 8.08
CA GLN A 67 -2.87 8.98 8.29
C GLN A 67 -1.92 8.41 9.35
N GLY A 68 -1.75 7.08 9.34
CA GLY A 68 -0.81 6.38 10.21
C GLY A 68 -1.17 4.92 10.42
N ALA A 69 -0.17 4.02 10.48
CA ALA A 69 -0.38 2.60 10.65
C ALA A 69 -1.03 2.26 12.01
N ASP A 70 -0.70 3.01 13.05
CA ASP A 70 -1.33 2.94 14.38
C ASP A 70 -2.83 3.26 14.32
N LYS A 71 -3.22 4.26 13.53
CA LYS A 71 -4.63 4.63 13.33
C LYS A 71 -5.37 3.62 12.44
N THR A 72 -4.68 3.08 11.41
CA THR A 72 -5.22 1.97 10.60
C THR A 72 -5.51 0.75 11.47
N MET A 73 -4.58 0.38 12.34
CA MET A 73 -4.78 -0.71 13.29
C MET A 73 -5.92 -0.41 14.28
N ALA A 74 -6.02 0.82 14.77
CA ALA A 74 -7.12 1.24 15.64
C ALA A 74 -8.48 1.12 14.94
N ALA A 75 -8.58 1.45 13.65
CA ALA A 75 -9.80 1.29 12.85
C ALA A 75 -10.21 -0.19 12.71
N LEU A 76 -9.25 -1.12 12.58
CA LEU A 76 -9.54 -2.56 12.63
C LEU A 76 -10.04 -2.99 14.00
N LEU A 77 -9.33 -2.62 15.07
CA LEU A 77 -9.67 -3.03 16.45
C LEU A 77 -11.00 -2.46 16.94
N SER A 78 -11.50 -1.38 16.32
CA SER A 78 -12.79 -0.75 16.63
C SER A 78 -13.94 -1.14 15.70
N ASP A 79 -13.71 -2.09 14.76
CA ASP A 79 -14.67 -2.48 13.71
C ASP A 79 -15.07 -1.34 12.74
N GLU A 80 -14.33 -0.23 12.71
CA GLU A 80 -14.53 0.86 11.75
C GLU A 80 -14.15 0.42 10.33
N ALA A 81 -13.14 -0.46 10.22
CA ALA A 81 -12.74 -1.07 8.96
C ALA A 81 -12.63 -2.60 9.09
N GLN A 82 -12.93 -3.32 8.02
CA GLN A 82 -12.77 -4.78 7.94
C GLN A 82 -11.37 -5.18 7.49
N VAL A 83 -10.73 -4.31 6.69
CA VAL A 83 -9.40 -4.54 6.14
C VAL A 83 -8.53 -3.32 6.41
N GLY A 84 -7.34 -3.52 6.96
CA GLY A 84 -6.31 -2.51 7.11
C GLY A 84 -5.23 -2.67 6.06
N PHE A 85 -4.80 -1.58 5.44
CA PHE A 85 -3.72 -1.54 4.48
C PHE A 85 -2.56 -0.73 5.06
N MET A 86 -1.59 -1.45 5.64
CA MET A 86 -0.52 -0.88 6.46
C MET A 86 0.71 -1.79 6.50
N GLY A 87 1.75 -1.35 7.18
CA GLY A 87 2.93 -2.18 7.41
C GLY A 87 2.65 -3.34 8.38
N PRO A 88 3.19 -4.55 8.11
CA PRO A 88 2.99 -5.71 8.97
C PRO A 88 3.57 -5.56 10.39
N GLU A 89 4.43 -4.58 10.64
CA GLU A 89 4.92 -4.25 11.98
C GLU A 89 3.79 -3.97 12.96
N SER A 90 2.69 -3.39 12.49
CA SER A 90 1.52 -3.09 13.31
C SER A 90 0.87 -4.36 13.86
N SER A 91 0.83 -5.45 13.08
CA SER A 91 0.36 -6.76 13.54
C SER A 91 1.29 -7.35 14.59
N ILE A 92 2.62 -7.18 14.42
CA ILE A 92 3.65 -7.62 15.39
C ILE A 92 3.44 -6.92 16.74
N TYR A 93 3.24 -5.60 16.73
CA TYR A 93 3.00 -4.84 17.96
C TYR A 93 1.78 -5.30 18.72
N VAL A 94 0.64 -5.45 18.03
CA VAL A 94 -0.63 -5.85 18.68
C VAL A 94 -0.58 -7.28 19.19
N TYR A 95 0.05 -8.20 18.45
CA TYR A 95 0.27 -9.57 18.89
C TYR A 95 1.11 -9.61 20.18
N ASN A 96 2.24 -8.88 20.20
CA ASN A 96 3.14 -8.85 21.36
C ASN A 96 2.52 -8.17 22.60
N GLN A 97 1.52 -7.30 22.40
CA GLN A 97 0.71 -6.73 23.49
C GLN A 97 -0.28 -7.74 24.08
N GLY A 98 -0.41 -8.93 23.49
CA GLY A 98 -1.27 -10.01 23.99
C GLY A 98 -2.74 -9.86 23.64
N SER A 99 -3.06 -9.14 22.56
CA SER A 99 -4.43 -9.09 22.04
C SER A 99 -4.88 -10.51 21.67
N LYS A 100 -6.13 -10.86 22.05
CA LYS A 100 -6.72 -12.16 21.71
C LYS A 100 -7.22 -12.21 20.27
N ASP A 101 -7.73 -11.08 19.78
CA ASP A 101 -8.14 -10.89 18.41
C ASP A 101 -7.18 -9.86 17.81
N TYR A 102 -6.24 -10.33 17.03
CA TYR A 102 -5.17 -9.54 16.44
C TYR A 102 -5.22 -9.59 14.91
N ALA A 103 -4.58 -8.65 14.27
CA ALA A 103 -4.58 -8.56 12.83
C ALA A 103 -3.61 -9.58 12.21
N ILE A 104 -4.11 -10.37 11.25
CA ILE A 104 -3.36 -11.32 10.44
C ILE A 104 -3.22 -10.75 9.03
N ASN A 105 -1.99 -10.72 8.50
CA ASN A 105 -1.73 -10.27 7.15
C ASN A 105 -2.03 -11.38 6.16
N PHE A 106 -2.76 -11.07 5.08
CA PHE A 106 -3.21 -12.07 4.11
C PHE A 106 -2.83 -11.77 2.66
N ALA A 107 -2.39 -10.53 2.35
CA ALA A 107 -1.96 -10.17 0.99
C ALA A 107 -0.93 -9.03 1.03
N GLN A 108 0.29 -9.28 0.57
CA GLN A 108 1.35 -8.27 0.45
C GLN A 108 1.22 -7.50 -0.87
N VAL A 109 1.48 -6.19 -0.84
CA VAL A 109 1.40 -5.33 -2.04
C VAL A 109 2.74 -4.71 -2.39
N THR A 110 3.46 -4.17 -1.41
CA THR A 110 4.76 -3.56 -1.64
C THR A 110 5.86 -4.35 -0.93
N LYS A 111 7.00 -4.51 -1.60
CA LYS A 111 8.13 -5.30 -1.12
C LYS A 111 9.39 -4.49 -0.87
N ARG A 112 9.30 -3.15 -1.01
CA ARG A 112 10.40 -2.22 -0.75
C ARG A 112 9.86 -0.94 -0.16
N ASP A 113 10.72 -0.20 0.52
CA ASP A 113 10.43 1.14 0.99
C ASP A 113 10.12 2.07 -0.20
N GLY A 114 9.04 2.82 -0.11
CA GLY A 114 8.63 3.79 -1.13
C GLY A 114 9.25 5.18 -0.94
N ASN A 115 10.06 5.40 0.08
CA ASN A 115 10.70 6.68 0.33
C ASN A 115 11.90 6.92 -0.56
N PHE A 116 12.09 8.20 -0.86
CA PHE A 116 13.32 8.75 -1.43
C PHE A 116 13.97 9.67 -0.40
N LEU A 117 15.29 9.59 -0.29
CA LEU A 117 16.08 10.54 0.49
C LEU A 117 16.35 11.78 -0.37
N LEU A 118 15.93 12.93 0.13
CA LEU A 118 16.19 14.22 -0.51
C LEU A 118 17.22 15.01 0.30
N SER A 119 18.11 15.69 -0.41
CA SER A 119 19.06 16.67 0.09
C SER A 119 18.61 18.10 -0.26
N ARG A 120 18.97 19.09 0.57
CA ARG A 120 18.81 20.51 0.23
C ARG A 120 19.72 20.96 -0.90
N GLU A 121 20.89 20.33 -0.99
CA GLU A 121 21.91 20.67 -1.95
C GLU A 121 21.98 19.61 -3.04
N ASN A 122 22.30 20.00 -4.26
CA ASN A 122 22.62 19.04 -5.31
C ASN A 122 23.96 18.37 -5.00
N ILE A 123 23.92 17.07 -4.75
CA ILE A 123 25.10 16.27 -4.37
C ILE A 123 25.44 15.33 -5.52
N ASP A 124 26.48 15.65 -6.25
CA ASP A 124 27.05 14.72 -7.22
C ASP A 124 27.71 13.53 -6.50
N ASN A 125 27.35 12.31 -6.89
CA ASN A 125 27.89 11.08 -6.30
C ASN A 125 27.63 10.96 -4.78
N PHE A 126 26.36 11.03 -4.38
CA PHE A 126 25.95 10.87 -3.00
C PHE A 126 26.46 9.56 -2.37
N SER A 127 26.97 9.67 -1.14
CA SER A 127 27.32 8.56 -0.26
C SER A 127 26.69 8.76 1.11
N PHE A 128 26.24 7.69 1.75
CA PHE A 128 25.61 7.76 3.07
C PHE A 128 26.53 8.35 4.15
N ASP A 129 27.86 8.26 4.01
CA ASP A 129 28.82 8.90 4.92
C ASP A 129 28.61 10.42 5.06
N GLN A 130 28.03 11.06 4.03
CA GLN A 130 27.71 12.49 4.05
C GLN A 130 26.58 12.87 5.00
N LEU A 131 25.88 11.88 5.56
CA LEU A 131 24.86 12.07 6.61
C LEU A 131 25.49 12.16 8.02
N SER A 132 26.78 11.87 8.17
CA SER A 132 27.49 12.04 9.44
C SER A 132 27.45 13.52 9.87
N GLY A 133 26.99 13.78 11.09
CA GLY A 133 26.85 15.14 11.63
C GLY A 133 25.64 15.91 11.06
N ARG A 134 24.71 15.26 10.38
CA ARG A 134 23.55 15.86 9.74
C ARG A 134 22.25 15.52 10.43
N VAL A 135 21.22 16.32 10.13
CA VAL A 135 19.85 16.12 10.60
C VAL A 135 19.01 15.58 9.45
N VAL A 136 18.36 14.43 9.65
CA VAL A 136 17.46 13.78 8.69
C VAL A 136 16.05 13.74 9.25
N ILE A 137 15.07 14.27 8.54
CA ILE A 137 13.66 14.13 8.90
C ILE A 137 13.22 12.73 8.46
N GLY A 138 12.93 11.83 9.42
CA GLY A 138 12.73 10.38 9.18
C GLY A 138 11.32 9.88 9.39
N GLY A 139 10.41 10.71 9.92
CA GLY A 139 9.05 10.30 10.23
C GLY A 139 8.86 9.78 11.66
N ARG A 140 7.68 9.25 11.96
CA ARG A 140 7.27 8.85 13.31
C ARG A 140 8.06 7.65 13.82
N LYS A 141 8.56 7.73 15.07
CA LYS A 141 9.27 6.65 15.77
C LYS A 141 8.44 5.35 15.78
N GLY A 142 9.10 4.24 15.46
CA GLY A 142 8.50 2.90 15.40
C GLY A 142 7.56 2.67 14.20
N GLY A 143 7.54 3.58 13.22
CA GLY A 143 6.88 3.36 11.93
C GLY A 143 7.85 2.80 10.88
N MET A 144 7.34 2.09 9.89
CA MET A 144 8.17 1.50 8.82
C MET A 144 9.17 2.49 8.19
N PRO A 145 8.78 3.73 7.84
CA PRO A 145 9.71 4.68 7.22
C PRO A 145 10.92 4.99 8.10
N GLU A 146 10.67 5.26 9.38
CA GLU A 146 11.72 5.61 10.33
C GLU A 146 12.62 4.43 10.63
N MET A 147 12.04 3.25 10.94
CA MET A 147 12.83 2.05 11.23
C MET A 147 13.70 1.61 10.05
N THR A 148 13.17 1.70 8.82
CA THR A 148 13.93 1.40 7.60
C THR A 148 15.07 2.39 7.40
N LEU A 149 14.84 3.69 7.64
CA LEU A 149 15.88 4.71 7.59
C LEU A 149 16.98 4.40 8.61
N GLU A 150 16.63 4.17 9.89
CA GLU A 150 17.61 3.81 10.91
C GLU A 150 18.41 2.54 10.55
N TYR A 151 17.72 1.51 10.04
CA TYR A 151 18.35 0.29 9.57
C TYR A 151 19.40 0.57 8.49
N VAL A 152 19.04 1.35 7.47
CA VAL A 152 19.96 1.72 6.39
C VAL A 152 21.14 2.50 6.95
N LEU A 153 20.93 3.52 7.77
CA LEU A 153 21.99 4.34 8.33
C LEU A 153 22.96 3.50 9.18
N LYS A 154 22.45 2.64 10.05
CA LYS A 154 23.24 1.76 10.90
C LYS A 154 24.04 0.73 10.07
N THR A 155 23.43 0.14 9.03
CA THR A 155 24.14 -0.81 8.13
C THR A 155 25.21 -0.13 7.27
N LYS A 156 25.09 1.18 7.03
CA LYS A 156 26.13 1.99 6.39
C LYS A 156 27.22 2.48 7.37
N GLY A 157 27.15 2.09 8.64
CA GLY A 157 28.15 2.38 9.65
C GLY A 157 27.98 3.73 10.35
N LEU A 158 26.84 4.40 10.17
CA LEU A 158 26.55 5.68 10.83
C LEU A 158 26.12 5.46 12.28
N THR A 159 26.56 6.35 13.16
CA THR A 159 26.11 6.41 14.55
C THR A 159 24.95 7.38 14.66
N LEU A 160 23.81 6.91 15.18
CA LEU A 160 22.62 7.73 15.35
C LEU A 160 22.62 8.41 16.73
N GLY A 161 22.15 9.64 16.78
CA GLY A 161 22.02 10.43 18.00
C GLY A 161 21.92 11.92 17.75
N GLU A 162 21.76 12.70 18.80
CA GLU A 162 21.54 14.15 18.70
C GLU A 162 22.84 14.97 18.62
N ASP A 163 23.99 14.37 18.94
CA ASP A 163 25.29 15.05 18.95
C ASP A 163 25.91 15.12 17.55
N THR A 164 25.31 15.92 16.70
CA THR A 164 25.76 16.13 15.31
C THR A 164 27.14 16.75 15.23
N ALA A 165 27.55 17.55 16.24
CA ALA A 165 28.89 18.16 16.31
C ALA A 165 30.03 17.11 16.42
N ASN A 166 29.73 15.93 16.99
CA ASN A 166 30.64 14.80 17.08
C ASN A 166 30.34 13.70 16.03
N GLY A 167 29.62 14.05 14.95
CA GLY A 167 29.43 13.20 13.80
C GLY A 167 28.26 12.22 13.91
N GLN A 168 27.38 12.33 14.93
CA GLN A 168 26.16 11.55 14.97
C GLN A 168 25.16 12.04 13.96
N THR A 169 24.42 11.12 13.32
CA THR A 169 23.29 11.47 12.45
C THR A 169 22.03 11.57 13.31
N ASN A 170 21.41 12.74 13.32
CA ASN A 170 20.16 12.94 14.05
C ASN A 170 18.95 12.64 13.16
N VAL A 171 18.26 11.54 13.45
CA VAL A 171 16.99 11.19 12.80
C VAL A 171 15.85 11.83 13.60
N ARG A 172 15.24 12.88 13.05
CA ARG A 172 14.09 13.55 13.66
C ARG A 172 12.80 12.77 13.44
N THR A 173 12.12 12.49 14.54
CA THR A 173 10.89 11.68 14.56
C THR A 173 9.66 12.44 15.08
N ASP A 174 9.82 13.71 15.39
CA ASP A 174 8.80 14.59 15.96
C ASP A 174 7.89 15.27 14.92
N ILE A 175 8.25 15.20 13.63
CA ILE A 175 7.49 15.80 12.54
C ILE A 175 6.48 14.79 11.97
N GLN A 176 5.21 15.17 11.96
CA GLN A 176 4.13 14.35 11.42
C GLN A 176 4.35 14.08 9.91
N PHE A 177 4.03 12.88 9.46
CA PHE A 177 4.26 12.42 8.09
C PHE A 177 3.80 13.44 7.01
N ALA A 178 2.57 13.94 7.11
CA ALA A 178 2.02 14.90 6.16
C ALA A 178 2.71 16.29 6.19
N ALA A 179 3.49 16.59 7.24
CA ALA A 179 4.17 17.88 7.40
C ALA A 179 5.66 17.83 7.00
N MET A 180 6.23 16.65 6.75
CA MET A 180 7.69 16.50 6.55
C MET A 180 8.21 17.32 5.37
N GLY A 181 7.52 17.29 4.22
CA GLY A 181 7.91 18.08 3.04
C GLY A 181 7.88 19.58 3.33
N GLY A 182 6.83 20.06 3.99
CA GLY A 182 6.70 21.47 4.38
C GLY A 182 7.76 21.91 5.39
N ALA A 183 8.08 21.08 6.37
CA ALA A 183 9.14 21.34 7.35
C ALA A 183 10.50 21.43 6.65
N PHE A 184 10.76 20.51 5.72
CA PHE A 184 11.98 20.54 4.91
C PHE A 184 12.07 21.83 4.09
N ILE A 185 11.05 22.25 3.36
CA ILE A 185 11.00 23.53 2.63
C ILE A 185 11.23 24.70 3.60
N GLY A 186 10.63 24.64 4.79
CA GLY A 186 10.78 25.65 5.85
C GLY A 186 12.17 25.75 6.48
N GLY A 187 13.12 24.94 6.09
CA GLY A 187 14.51 25.00 6.55
C GLY A 187 14.84 23.99 7.66
N GLU A 188 13.93 23.08 8.01
CA GLU A 188 14.21 22.05 9.00
C GLU A 188 14.93 20.85 8.36
N GLY A 189 15.92 20.30 9.08
CA GLY A 189 16.75 19.17 8.63
C GLY A 189 17.66 19.51 7.43
N ASP A 190 18.70 18.74 7.24
CA ASP A 190 19.58 18.79 6.07
C ASP A 190 19.06 17.86 4.96
N PHE A 191 18.42 16.75 5.38
CA PHE A 191 17.84 15.74 4.54
C PHE A 191 16.43 15.40 5.03
N VAL A 192 15.63 14.80 4.13
CA VAL A 192 14.30 14.30 4.44
C VAL A 192 14.02 13.03 3.64
N THR A 193 13.29 12.08 4.23
CA THR A 193 12.70 10.96 3.48
C THR A 193 11.25 11.27 3.12
N LEU A 194 10.91 11.15 1.84
CA LEU A 194 9.57 11.46 1.33
C LEU A 194 9.10 10.38 0.35
N PHE A 195 7.81 10.07 0.42
CA PHE A 195 7.12 9.30 -0.60
C PHE A 195 6.79 10.15 -1.83
N GLU A 196 6.51 9.46 -2.92
CA GLU A 196 5.89 10.09 -4.08
C GLU A 196 4.38 10.37 -3.84
N PRO A 197 3.84 11.45 -4.40
CA PRO A 197 4.42 12.37 -5.37
C PRO A 197 5.27 13.48 -4.75
N THR A 198 5.29 13.64 -3.43
CA THR A 198 5.93 14.78 -2.75
C THR A 198 7.43 14.88 -3.07
N ALA A 199 8.12 13.74 -3.17
CA ALA A 199 9.54 13.73 -3.54
C ALA A 199 9.78 14.36 -4.92
N THR A 200 9.02 13.93 -5.94
CA THR A 200 9.08 14.50 -7.29
C THR A 200 8.69 15.98 -7.31
N GLN A 201 7.66 16.38 -6.56
CA GLN A 201 7.20 17.76 -6.51
C GLN A 201 8.27 18.70 -5.94
N LEU A 202 8.93 18.32 -4.84
CA LEU A 202 10.02 19.11 -4.28
C LEU A 202 11.21 19.21 -5.26
N GLU A 203 11.56 18.10 -5.91
CA GLU A 203 12.65 18.08 -6.90
C GLU A 203 12.34 19.00 -8.09
N GLN A 204 11.13 18.93 -8.66
CA GLN A 204 10.70 19.78 -9.76
C GLN A 204 10.60 21.26 -9.38
N ALA A 205 10.25 21.56 -8.13
CA ALA A 205 10.23 22.93 -7.60
C ALA A 205 11.63 23.48 -7.29
N GLY A 206 12.68 22.64 -7.33
CA GLY A 206 14.04 23.02 -6.93
C GLY A 206 14.20 23.20 -5.41
N GLU A 207 13.29 22.67 -4.62
CA GLU A 207 13.27 22.75 -3.14
C GLU A 207 14.04 21.58 -2.49
N GLY A 208 14.46 20.60 -3.29
CA GLY A 208 15.24 19.45 -2.84
C GLY A 208 15.73 18.61 -4.02
N TYR A 209 16.70 17.75 -3.75
CA TYR A 209 17.30 16.86 -4.75
C TYR A 209 17.22 15.42 -4.26
N ILE A 210 16.63 14.53 -5.04
CA ILE A 210 16.59 13.09 -4.73
C ILE A 210 18.01 12.53 -4.89
N VAL A 211 18.58 12.01 -3.78
CA VAL A 211 19.95 11.47 -3.73
C VAL A 211 20.00 9.97 -3.57
N ALA A 212 18.93 9.34 -3.04
CA ALA A 212 18.85 7.89 -2.91
C ALA A 212 17.41 7.39 -2.88
N SER A 213 17.18 6.14 -3.32
CA SER A 213 15.97 5.37 -3.03
C SER A 213 16.19 4.52 -1.79
N MET A 214 15.37 4.72 -0.76
CA MET A 214 15.46 3.93 0.46
C MET A 214 15.15 2.46 0.19
N GLY A 215 14.20 2.17 -0.70
CA GLY A 215 13.84 0.80 -1.05
C GLY A 215 14.91 0.02 -1.82
N GLN A 216 15.74 0.70 -2.60
CA GLN A 216 16.90 0.04 -3.24
C GLN A 216 18.00 -0.29 -2.22
N VAL A 217 18.19 0.58 -1.24
CA VAL A 217 19.29 0.44 -0.27
C VAL A 217 18.93 -0.52 0.86
N SER A 218 17.68 -0.51 1.34
CA SER A 218 17.20 -1.41 2.40
C SER A 218 16.97 -2.85 1.93
N GLY A 219 16.82 -3.07 0.62
CA GLY A 219 16.45 -4.37 0.07
C GLY A 219 14.94 -4.66 0.15
N GLU A 220 14.59 -5.95 0.04
CA GLU A 220 13.19 -6.37 0.13
C GLU A 220 12.76 -6.47 1.59
N ILE A 221 11.75 -5.68 1.94
CA ILE A 221 11.06 -5.68 3.24
C ILE A 221 9.56 -5.70 2.92
N PRO A 222 8.70 -6.51 3.58
CA PRO A 222 7.26 -6.47 3.38
C PRO A 222 6.73 -5.15 3.94
N TYR A 223 6.69 -4.12 3.07
CA TYR A 223 6.48 -2.75 3.53
C TYR A 223 5.01 -2.41 3.74
N THR A 224 4.13 -2.94 2.87
CA THR A 224 2.68 -2.79 3.03
C THR A 224 1.96 -4.08 2.66
N ALA A 225 1.05 -4.49 3.53
CA ALA A 225 0.18 -5.64 3.33
C ALA A 225 -1.26 -5.32 3.78
N TYR A 226 -2.20 -6.08 3.26
CA TYR A 226 -3.55 -6.11 3.80
C TYR A 226 -3.62 -7.06 4.97
N ALA A 227 -4.24 -6.58 6.04
CA ALA A 227 -4.50 -7.35 7.24
C ALA A 227 -5.96 -7.21 7.66
N SER A 228 -6.45 -8.22 8.39
CA SER A 228 -7.77 -8.20 9.00
C SER A 228 -7.70 -8.91 10.35
N LEU A 229 -8.66 -8.62 11.25
CA LEU A 229 -8.73 -9.33 12.53
C LEU A 229 -8.93 -10.83 12.31
N SER A 230 -8.34 -11.66 13.16
CA SER A 230 -8.45 -13.13 13.07
C SER A 230 -9.91 -13.58 13.06
N SER A 231 -10.76 -12.97 13.90
CA SER A 231 -12.19 -13.23 13.95
C SER A 231 -12.92 -12.93 12.63
N TYR A 232 -12.53 -11.85 11.93
CA TYR A 232 -13.13 -11.49 10.65
C TYR A 232 -12.70 -12.45 9.54
N LEU A 233 -11.42 -12.83 9.50
CA LEU A 233 -10.90 -13.82 8.54
C LEU A 233 -11.61 -15.18 8.67
N GLU A 234 -11.86 -15.64 9.90
CA GLU A 234 -12.58 -16.87 10.18
C GLU A 234 -14.05 -16.79 9.79
N ALA A 235 -14.71 -15.66 10.04
CA ALA A 235 -16.14 -15.47 9.77
C ALA A 235 -16.43 -15.19 8.29
N HIS A 236 -15.47 -14.62 7.51
CA HIS A 236 -15.69 -14.14 6.16
C HIS A 236 -14.62 -14.61 5.14
N PRO A 237 -14.21 -15.91 5.14
CA PRO A 237 -13.13 -16.39 4.29
C PRO A 237 -13.40 -16.17 2.78
N ASP A 238 -14.66 -16.31 2.34
CA ASP A 238 -15.03 -16.08 0.93
C ASP A 238 -14.86 -14.61 0.51
N THR A 239 -15.15 -13.67 1.41
CA THR A 239 -14.96 -12.25 1.15
C THR A 239 -13.48 -11.91 1.01
N ILE A 240 -12.65 -12.44 1.92
CA ILE A 240 -11.20 -12.24 1.89
C ILE A 240 -10.58 -12.89 0.66
N GLN A 241 -11.05 -14.09 0.25
CA GLN A 241 -10.57 -14.72 -0.99
C GLN A 241 -10.87 -13.85 -2.22
N LYS A 242 -12.09 -13.37 -2.37
CA LYS A 242 -12.50 -12.47 -3.45
C LYS A 242 -11.71 -11.16 -3.42
N PHE A 243 -11.50 -10.59 -2.24
CA PHE A 243 -10.67 -9.41 -2.05
C PHE A 243 -9.24 -9.66 -2.56
N THR A 244 -8.63 -10.78 -2.17
CA THR A 244 -7.27 -11.16 -2.56
C THR A 244 -7.16 -11.41 -4.07
N ASN A 245 -8.19 -12.01 -4.70
CA ASN A 245 -8.25 -12.18 -6.15
C ASN A 245 -8.20 -10.83 -6.88
N ALA A 246 -8.98 -9.84 -6.42
CA ALA A 246 -8.99 -8.50 -7.00
C ALA A 246 -7.64 -7.79 -6.83
N VAL A 247 -7.02 -7.91 -5.66
CA VAL A 247 -5.66 -7.38 -5.39
C VAL A 247 -4.64 -8.01 -6.34
N TYR A 248 -4.67 -9.32 -6.51
CA TYR A 248 -3.77 -10.03 -7.43
C TYR A 248 -3.92 -9.54 -8.87
N LYS A 249 -5.16 -9.37 -9.37
CA LYS A 249 -5.40 -8.78 -10.69
C LYS A 249 -4.78 -7.38 -10.81
N GLY A 250 -4.90 -6.54 -9.79
CA GLY A 250 -4.27 -5.22 -9.73
C GLY A 250 -2.75 -5.29 -9.79
N GLN A 251 -2.12 -6.21 -9.04
CA GLN A 251 -0.68 -6.46 -9.08
C GLN A 251 -0.22 -6.92 -10.46
N GLN A 252 -0.92 -7.88 -11.07
CA GLN A 252 -0.62 -8.36 -12.41
C GLN A 252 -0.75 -7.26 -13.48
N TYR A 253 -1.76 -6.39 -13.35
CA TYR A 253 -1.90 -5.24 -14.23
C TYR A 253 -0.68 -4.32 -14.14
N VAL A 254 -0.29 -3.91 -12.92
CA VAL A 254 0.87 -3.03 -12.69
C VAL A 254 2.17 -3.68 -13.18
N ALA A 255 2.35 -4.98 -12.99
CA ALA A 255 3.53 -5.70 -13.44
C ALA A 255 3.69 -5.72 -14.96
N THR A 256 2.58 -5.83 -15.71
CA THR A 256 2.58 -6.09 -17.16
C THR A 256 2.33 -4.86 -18.03
N HIS A 257 1.88 -3.73 -17.44
CA HIS A 257 1.55 -2.52 -18.19
C HIS A 257 2.57 -1.41 -17.99
N SER A 258 2.61 -0.49 -18.95
CA SER A 258 3.48 0.70 -18.90
C SER A 258 3.01 1.70 -17.83
N ALA A 259 3.91 2.58 -17.41
CA ALA A 259 3.57 3.67 -16.49
C ALA A 259 2.44 4.56 -17.02
N GLN A 260 2.37 4.77 -18.35
CA GLN A 260 1.32 5.55 -19.01
C GLN A 260 -0.05 4.87 -18.88
N GLU A 261 -0.13 3.56 -19.07
CA GLU A 261 -1.38 2.80 -18.96
C GLU A 261 -1.88 2.78 -17.51
N ILE A 262 -0.97 2.57 -16.56
CA ILE A 262 -1.28 2.61 -15.13
C ILE A 262 -1.78 4.00 -14.73
N ALA A 263 -1.06 5.07 -15.15
CA ALA A 263 -1.44 6.45 -14.84
C ALA A 263 -2.86 6.79 -15.29
N LYS A 264 -3.25 6.37 -16.50
CA LYS A 264 -4.62 6.58 -17.02
C LYS A 264 -5.68 5.90 -16.16
N ILE A 265 -5.40 4.69 -15.67
CA ILE A 265 -6.35 3.96 -14.81
C ILE A 265 -6.51 4.66 -13.47
N ILE A 266 -5.40 5.02 -12.80
CA ILE A 266 -5.47 5.56 -11.43
C ILE A 266 -5.68 7.07 -11.36
N ALA A 267 -5.67 7.81 -12.50
CA ALA A 267 -5.88 9.26 -12.54
C ALA A 267 -7.15 9.74 -11.78
N PRO A 268 -8.28 9.03 -11.75
CA PRO A 268 -9.44 9.44 -10.96
C PRO A 268 -9.17 9.56 -9.45
N GLN A 269 -8.18 8.82 -8.94
CA GLN A 269 -7.75 8.86 -7.54
C GLN A 269 -6.83 10.05 -7.23
N PHE A 270 -6.16 10.63 -8.24
CA PHE A 270 -5.10 11.65 -8.07
C PHE A 270 -5.39 12.90 -8.93
N LYS A 271 -6.53 13.53 -8.71
CA LYS A 271 -7.03 14.64 -9.55
C LYS A 271 -6.15 15.91 -9.50
N GLU A 272 -5.40 16.10 -8.43
CA GLU A 272 -4.46 17.20 -8.22
C GLU A 272 -3.09 16.99 -8.87
N ILE A 273 -2.82 15.79 -9.39
CA ILE A 273 -1.57 15.44 -10.05
C ILE A 273 -1.79 15.36 -11.55
N SER A 274 -0.92 15.97 -12.34
CA SER A 274 -1.00 15.84 -13.80
C SER A 274 -0.69 14.41 -14.27
N GLU A 275 -1.28 13.99 -15.40
CA GLU A 275 -0.99 12.65 -15.96
C GLU A 275 0.52 12.47 -16.22
N ALA A 276 1.21 13.50 -16.67
CA ALA A 276 2.65 13.44 -16.90
C ALA A 276 3.46 13.23 -15.62
N GLU A 277 3.06 13.85 -14.54
CA GLU A 277 3.65 13.66 -13.21
C GLU A 277 3.35 12.26 -12.67
N LEU A 278 2.11 11.77 -12.80
CA LEU A 278 1.74 10.39 -12.45
C LEU A 278 2.61 9.37 -13.18
N VAL A 279 2.83 9.55 -14.48
CA VAL A 279 3.71 8.69 -15.29
C VAL A 279 5.12 8.68 -14.72
N THR A 280 5.68 9.85 -14.38
CA THR A 280 7.02 9.98 -13.80
C THR A 280 7.13 9.23 -12.48
N VAL A 281 6.18 9.45 -11.58
CA VAL A 281 6.12 8.81 -10.26
C VAL A 281 5.97 7.29 -10.36
N ILE A 282 5.06 6.81 -11.22
CA ILE A 282 4.85 5.38 -11.44
C ILE A 282 6.09 4.73 -12.03
N GLN A 283 6.72 5.38 -13.02
CA GLN A 283 7.94 4.85 -13.62
C GLN A 283 9.05 4.71 -12.58
N ARG A 284 9.22 5.71 -11.70
CA ARG A 284 10.21 5.67 -10.61
C ARG A 284 9.98 4.50 -9.66
N TYR A 285 8.73 4.23 -9.28
CA TYR A 285 8.40 3.06 -8.46
C TYR A 285 8.59 1.73 -9.20
N LYS A 286 8.32 1.67 -10.51
CA LYS A 286 8.62 0.48 -11.34
C LYS A 286 10.13 0.23 -11.41
N ASP A 287 10.94 1.26 -11.63
CA ASP A 287 12.39 1.17 -11.70
C ASP A 287 13.02 0.73 -10.36
N ASN A 288 12.37 1.05 -9.26
CA ASN A 288 12.74 0.60 -7.91
C ASN A 288 12.23 -0.81 -7.56
N ASP A 289 11.50 -1.48 -8.45
CA ASP A 289 10.90 -2.79 -8.19
C ASP A 289 10.07 -2.82 -6.90
N THR A 290 9.24 -1.80 -6.71
CA THR A 290 8.55 -1.49 -5.45
C THR A 290 7.43 -2.50 -5.14
N TRP A 291 6.70 -2.92 -6.17
CA TRP A 291 5.47 -3.70 -6.02
C TRP A 291 5.68 -5.20 -6.15
N CYS A 292 4.94 -5.96 -5.34
CA CYS A 292 4.85 -7.40 -5.50
C CYS A 292 4.06 -7.73 -6.78
N THR A 293 4.49 -8.78 -7.48
CA THR A 293 3.72 -9.37 -8.59
C THR A 293 2.66 -10.37 -8.11
N GLU A 294 2.78 -10.84 -6.88
CA GLU A 294 1.89 -11.80 -6.23
C GLU A 294 1.63 -11.36 -4.78
N PRO A 295 0.46 -11.67 -4.21
CA PRO A 295 0.11 -11.21 -2.87
C PRO A 295 0.76 -12.03 -1.74
N LEU A 296 1.67 -12.95 -2.05
CA LEU A 296 2.27 -13.87 -1.09
C LEU A 296 3.31 -13.17 -0.21
N LEU A 297 3.08 -13.11 1.11
CA LEU A 297 4.05 -12.64 2.10
C LEU A 297 4.85 -13.84 2.62
N LYS A 298 6.15 -13.88 2.29
CA LYS A 298 7.04 -14.99 2.62
C LYS A 298 7.62 -14.84 4.03
N GLU A 299 7.94 -15.97 4.66
CA GLU A 299 8.53 -16.00 6.00
C GLU A 299 9.89 -15.29 6.06
N GLU A 300 10.74 -15.47 5.03
CA GLU A 300 12.03 -14.78 4.94
C GLU A 300 11.88 -13.25 4.95
N SER A 301 10.84 -12.74 4.26
CA SER A 301 10.56 -11.30 4.21
C SER A 301 10.09 -10.78 5.57
N LEU A 302 9.23 -11.52 6.27
CA LEU A 302 8.80 -11.15 7.63
C LEU A 302 9.98 -11.18 8.61
N ASN A 303 10.87 -12.18 8.48
CA ASN A 303 12.09 -12.25 9.30
C ASN A 303 12.98 -11.03 9.06
N HIS A 304 13.15 -10.59 7.82
CA HIS A 304 13.91 -9.38 7.51
C HIS A 304 13.26 -8.11 8.11
N LEU A 305 11.92 -8.00 8.07
CA LEU A 305 11.21 -6.93 8.77
C LEU A 305 11.54 -6.95 10.28
N MET A 306 11.52 -8.13 10.90
CA MET A 306 11.83 -8.26 12.32
C MET A 306 13.31 -7.90 12.62
N ASP A 307 14.26 -8.18 11.71
CA ASP A 307 15.63 -7.71 11.82
C ASP A 307 15.70 -6.17 11.83
N VAL A 308 14.93 -5.52 10.95
CA VAL A 308 14.83 -4.05 10.90
C VAL A 308 14.26 -3.49 12.21
N MET A 309 13.18 -4.08 12.72
CA MET A 309 12.55 -3.67 13.97
C MET A 309 13.47 -3.85 15.19
N GLU A 310 14.21 -4.98 15.27
CA GLU A 310 15.18 -5.22 16.33
C GLU A 310 16.33 -4.21 16.28
N MET A 311 16.83 -3.90 15.08
CA MET A 311 17.91 -2.92 14.91
C MET A 311 17.44 -1.50 15.28
N ALA A 312 16.18 -1.17 15.08
CA ALA A 312 15.56 0.08 15.51
C ALA A 312 15.30 0.11 17.04
N GLY A 313 15.39 -1.06 17.71
CA GLY A 313 15.05 -1.18 19.14
C GLY A 313 13.56 -1.26 19.44
N GLU A 314 12.76 -1.56 18.42
CA GLU A 314 11.29 -1.60 18.49
C GLU A 314 10.74 -3.03 18.64
N LEU A 315 11.60 -4.06 18.65
CA LEU A 315 11.19 -5.45 18.80
C LEU A 315 12.09 -6.17 19.82
N GLU A 316 11.48 -6.65 20.91
CA GLU A 316 12.16 -7.47 21.92
C GLU A 316 11.91 -8.98 21.73
N LYS A 317 10.76 -9.33 21.14
CA LYS A 317 10.34 -10.72 20.97
C LYS A 317 9.71 -10.93 19.59
N ARG A 318 10.28 -11.87 18.82
CA ARG A 318 9.74 -12.25 17.52
C ARG A 318 8.50 -13.15 17.70
N PRO A 319 7.35 -12.77 17.17
CA PRO A 319 6.21 -13.67 17.08
C PRO A 319 6.42 -14.72 15.99
N PRO A 320 5.77 -15.90 16.08
CA PRO A 320 5.80 -16.90 15.02
C PRO A 320 5.15 -16.38 13.73
N TYR A 321 5.74 -16.71 12.58
CA TYR A 321 5.18 -16.37 11.28
C TYR A 321 3.72 -16.83 11.11
N SER A 322 3.44 -18.07 11.51
CA SER A 322 2.11 -18.68 11.40
C SER A 322 1.00 -17.99 12.18
N GLU A 323 1.35 -17.17 13.18
CA GLU A 323 0.38 -16.40 13.96
C GLU A 323 0.02 -15.08 13.25
N LEU A 324 0.94 -14.52 12.47
CA LEU A 324 0.79 -13.19 11.87
C LEU A 324 0.44 -13.22 10.39
N ILE A 325 0.66 -14.34 9.71
CA ILE A 325 0.53 -14.46 8.25
C ILE A 325 -0.33 -15.67 7.90
N THR A 326 -1.29 -15.45 6.99
CA THR A 326 -1.96 -16.53 6.29
C THR A 326 -1.68 -16.43 4.80
N THR A 327 -1.19 -17.51 4.18
CA THR A 327 -0.89 -17.56 2.74
C THR A 327 -2.03 -18.16 1.91
N VAL A 328 -3.02 -18.75 2.56
CA VAL A 328 -4.08 -19.54 1.91
C VAL A 328 -4.79 -18.76 0.80
N PHE A 329 -5.16 -17.50 1.07
CA PHE A 329 -5.88 -16.66 0.11
C PHE A 329 -4.99 -16.25 -1.07
N ALA A 330 -3.73 -15.92 -0.79
CA ALA A 330 -2.74 -15.58 -1.81
C ALA A 330 -2.43 -16.77 -2.72
N GLU A 331 -2.18 -17.96 -2.13
CA GLU A 331 -1.93 -19.18 -2.87
C GLU A 331 -3.12 -19.61 -3.76
N ASN A 332 -4.34 -19.35 -3.33
CA ASN A 332 -5.53 -19.62 -4.13
C ASN A 332 -5.71 -18.62 -5.27
N ALA A 333 -5.38 -17.35 -5.04
CA ALA A 333 -5.52 -16.29 -6.04
C ALA A 333 -4.56 -16.46 -7.23
N VAL A 334 -3.37 -17.07 -7.03
CA VAL A 334 -2.35 -17.25 -8.08
C VAL A 334 -2.49 -18.56 -8.88
N LYS A 335 -3.42 -19.44 -8.51
CA LYS A 335 -3.70 -20.70 -9.25
C LYS A 335 -4.50 -20.45 -10.51
#